data_86a21dcc943ee16181c198338a210746
#
_entry.id   86a21dcc943ee16181c198338a210746
#
_cell.length_a   1.000
_cell.length_b   1.000
_cell.length_c   1.000
_cell.angle_alpha   90.00
_cell.angle_beta   90.00
_cell.angle_gamma   90.00
#
_symmetry.space_group_name_H-M   'P 1'
#
loop_
_entity.id
_entity.type
_entity.pdbx_description
1 polymer ?
#
loop_
_entity_poly.entity_id
_entity_poly.type
_entity_poly.pdbx_seq_one_letter_code
_entity_poly.pdbx_strand_id
1 'polypeptide(L)'
;MPTASWRQRGYPHKSLTFIIQNKSLFFMKQKLNSVYFSIFAPMKMKKDDRIGYAHADKLLFHNTLLLREIEGMLADGRTVMLKATGNSMLPFIIGGRDSVLIRRPSGIKSLQTGRIVLAHLPDNRYVLHRIVRICGTEVILMGDGNFRETESCRLSDIMGIVTKIIRSGCYVDCDARTERYKAKIWGRLLPIRRYLLYIYKRIWI
;
A
#
# COMPACT_ATOMS: atom_id res chain seq x y z
N MET A 1 -35.85 50.87 -3.02
CA MET A 1 -35.12 49.63 -3.39
C MET A 1 -34.54 49.05 -2.12
N PRO A 2 -35.03 47.92 -1.59
CA PRO A 2 -34.47 47.31 -0.36
C PRO A 2 -33.46 46.21 -0.72
N THR A 3 -32.32 46.27 -0.05
CA THR A 3 -31.23 45.30 -0.09
C THR A 3 -31.61 44.03 0.67
N ALA A 4 -31.55 42.88 0.00
CA ALA A 4 -31.85 41.58 0.60
C ALA A 4 -30.61 41.08 1.39
N SER A 5 -30.79 40.95 2.70
CA SER A 5 -29.81 40.29 3.58
C SER A 5 -30.03 38.78 3.56
N TRP A 6 -29.00 38.02 3.13
CA TRP A 6 -29.01 36.57 3.22
C TRP A 6 -28.64 36.12 4.64
N ARG A 7 -29.61 35.64 5.39
CA ARG A 7 -29.38 34.93 6.67
C ARG A 7 -28.85 33.56 6.40
N GLN A 8 -27.63 33.30 6.88
CA GLN A 8 -27.08 31.95 7.01
C GLN A 8 -27.92 31.18 8.04
N ARG A 9 -28.58 30.11 7.60
CA ARG A 9 -29.23 29.14 8.50
C ARG A 9 -28.16 28.13 8.94
N GLY A 10 -27.76 28.20 10.21
CA GLY A 10 -26.93 27.22 10.87
C GLY A 10 -27.62 25.85 10.95
N TYR A 11 -26.94 24.81 10.52
CA TYR A 11 -27.37 23.44 10.76
C TYR A 11 -26.89 23.00 12.14
N PRO A 12 -27.75 22.41 12.99
CA PRO A 12 -27.32 21.88 14.28
C PRO A 12 -26.50 20.61 14.08
N HIS A 13 -25.29 20.58 14.64
CA HIS A 13 -24.50 19.38 14.86
C HIS A 13 -25.28 18.41 15.77
N LYS A 14 -25.92 17.41 15.21
CA LYS A 14 -26.42 16.26 15.97
C LYS A 14 -25.33 15.20 15.95
N SER A 15 -24.59 15.10 17.04
CA SER A 15 -23.77 13.94 17.38
C SER A 15 -24.70 12.75 17.62
N LEU A 16 -24.90 11.92 16.63
CA LEU A 16 -25.59 10.64 16.75
C LEU A 16 -24.59 9.58 17.21
N THR A 17 -24.49 9.42 18.53
CA THR A 17 -23.89 8.23 19.14
C THR A 17 -24.84 7.07 18.89
N PHE A 18 -24.61 6.31 17.81
CA PHE A 18 -25.30 5.05 17.58
C PHE A 18 -24.63 3.97 18.46
N ILE A 19 -25.22 3.72 19.63
CA ILE A 19 -24.96 2.50 20.40
C ILE A 19 -25.66 1.36 19.67
N ILE A 20 -24.94 0.68 18.76
CA ILE A 20 -25.44 -0.54 18.16
C ILE A 20 -25.10 -1.69 19.11
N GLN A 21 -26.04 -2.02 19.98
CA GLN A 21 -26.07 -3.31 20.67
C GLN A 21 -26.46 -4.41 19.67
N ASN A 22 -25.51 -4.89 18.88
CA ASN A 22 -25.73 -6.06 18.03
C ASN A 22 -24.66 -7.11 18.35
N LYS A 23 -24.99 -8.01 19.29
CA LYS A 23 -24.10 -9.11 19.74
C LYS A 23 -23.58 -9.95 18.57
N SER A 24 -24.35 -10.12 17.49
CA SER A 24 -23.92 -10.86 16.31
C SER A 24 -22.83 -10.16 15.53
N LEU A 25 -22.86 -8.82 15.45
CA LEU A 25 -21.83 -8.01 14.81
C LEU A 25 -20.53 -8.02 15.63
N PHE A 26 -20.64 -8.07 16.96
CA PHE A 26 -19.49 -8.18 17.87
C PHE A 26 -18.77 -9.53 17.72
N PHE A 27 -19.54 -10.63 17.64
CA PHE A 27 -18.98 -11.97 17.40
C PHE A 27 -18.35 -12.11 16.01
N MET A 28 -18.97 -11.55 14.97
CA MET A 28 -18.43 -11.51 13.62
C MET A 28 -17.15 -10.65 13.57
N LYS A 29 -17.12 -9.53 14.32
CA LYS A 29 -15.95 -8.66 14.46
C LYS A 29 -14.80 -9.37 15.18
N GLN A 30 -15.07 -10.18 16.23
CA GLN A 30 -14.07 -10.99 16.91
C GLN A 30 -13.51 -12.11 16.02
N LYS A 31 -14.38 -12.82 15.28
CA LYS A 31 -13.95 -13.90 14.38
C LYS A 31 -13.17 -13.37 13.17
N LEU A 32 -13.62 -12.26 12.57
CA LEU A 32 -12.88 -11.55 11.54
C LEU A 32 -11.56 -10.96 12.05
N ASN A 33 -11.55 -10.38 13.27
CA ASN A 33 -10.33 -9.91 13.90
C ASN A 33 -9.32 -11.05 14.14
N SER A 34 -9.78 -12.25 14.51
CA SER A 34 -8.90 -13.40 14.67
C SER A 34 -8.23 -13.81 13.35
N VAL A 35 -9.00 -13.88 12.25
CA VAL A 35 -8.47 -14.23 10.92
C VAL A 35 -7.65 -13.08 10.34
N TYR A 36 -8.12 -11.83 10.42
CA TYR A 36 -7.38 -10.67 9.96
C TYR A 36 -6.16 -10.36 10.84
N PHE A 37 -6.27 -10.54 12.16
CA PHE A 37 -5.16 -10.36 13.07
C PHE A 37 -4.07 -11.40 12.83
N SER A 38 -4.43 -12.63 12.51
CA SER A 38 -3.46 -13.67 12.13
C SER A 38 -2.78 -13.41 10.79
N ILE A 39 -3.52 -12.83 9.81
CA ILE A 39 -3.00 -12.57 8.45
C ILE A 39 -2.32 -11.19 8.35
N PHE A 40 -2.83 -10.18 9.07
CA PHE A 40 -2.45 -8.77 8.92
C PHE A 40 -1.92 -8.10 10.19
N ALA A 41 -1.84 -8.82 11.33
CA ALA A 41 -1.28 -8.26 12.55
C ALA A 41 0.17 -7.82 12.33
N PRO A 42 0.55 -6.62 12.80
CA PRO A 42 1.96 -6.26 12.84
C PRO A 42 2.67 -7.22 13.79
N MET A 43 3.62 -7.98 13.27
CA MET A 43 4.52 -8.78 14.08
C MET A 43 5.22 -7.84 15.07
N LYS A 44 5.14 -8.11 16.37
CA LYS A 44 5.95 -7.41 17.38
C LYS A 44 7.42 -7.66 17.06
N MET A 45 8.05 -6.69 16.40
CA MET A 45 9.49 -6.76 16.13
C MET A 45 10.25 -6.44 17.42
N LYS A 46 11.29 -7.22 17.69
CA LYS A 46 12.26 -6.95 18.74
C LYS A 46 12.91 -5.58 18.49
N LYS A 47 13.16 -4.87 19.56
CA LYS A 47 13.63 -3.47 19.63
C LYS A 47 15.08 -3.25 19.10
N ASP A 48 15.73 -4.29 18.60
CA ASP A 48 17.18 -4.31 18.35
C ASP A 48 17.64 -4.01 16.91
N ASP A 49 16.70 -3.85 15.96
CA ASP A 49 17.07 -3.55 14.57
C ASP A 49 17.18 -2.04 14.30
N ARG A 50 17.78 -1.27 15.21
CA ARG A 50 18.18 0.11 14.92
C ARG A 50 19.50 0.12 14.12
N ILE A 51 19.48 -0.42 12.94
CA ILE A 51 20.56 -0.13 11.99
C ILE A 51 20.31 1.27 11.48
N GLY A 52 21.26 2.17 11.77
CA GLY A 52 21.21 3.57 11.37
C GLY A 52 21.13 3.69 9.84
N TYR A 53 19.93 3.96 9.34
CA TYR A 53 19.76 4.47 7.99
C TYR A 53 20.06 5.96 8.00
N ALA A 54 21.36 6.28 7.81
CA ALA A 54 21.77 7.65 7.53
C ALA A 54 21.11 8.06 6.20
N HIS A 55 20.27 9.09 6.26
CA HIS A 55 19.70 9.86 5.16
C HIS A 55 18.93 9.06 4.08
N ALA A 56 17.73 8.56 4.45
CA ALA A 56 16.69 8.33 3.46
C ALA A 56 15.94 9.67 3.26
N ASP A 57 16.11 10.30 2.10
CA ASP A 57 15.39 11.53 1.76
C ASP A 57 13.89 11.26 1.72
N LYS A 58 13.15 11.93 2.63
CA LYS A 58 11.71 11.79 2.76
C LYS A 58 11.02 12.73 1.77
N LEU A 59 10.48 12.17 0.69
CA LEU A 59 9.81 12.93 -0.36
C LEU A 59 8.30 12.65 -0.40
N LEU A 60 7.51 13.72 -0.47
CA LEU A 60 6.06 13.70 -0.65
C LEU A 60 5.75 13.85 -2.15
N PHE A 61 5.06 12.86 -2.74
CA PHE A 61 4.83 12.84 -4.19
C PHE A 61 3.52 13.46 -4.63
N HIS A 62 3.64 14.42 -5.54
CA HIS A 62 2.56 14.89 -6.42
C HIS A 62 3.08 15.30 -7.80
N ASN A 63 4.34 14.97 -8.18
CA ASN A 63 4.90 15.53 -9.39
C ASN A 63 5.75 14.50 -10.16
N THR A 64 5.54 14.40 -11.47
CA THR A 64 6.29 13.55 -12.41
C THR A 64 7.80 13.86 -12.41
N LEU A 65 8.18 15.12 -12.16
CA LEU A 65 9.57 15.56 -12.06
C LEU A 65 10.28 14.88 -10.89
N LEU A 66 9.62 14.79 -9.75
CA LEU A 66 10.16 14.18 -8.55
C LEU A 66 10.38 12.66 -8.73
N LEU A 67 9.49 12.00 -9.48
CA LEU A 67 9.64 10.56 -9.77
C LEU A 67 10.80 10.27 -10.72
N ARG A 68 11.15 11.20 -11.61
CA ARG A 68 12.38 11.12 -12.42
C ARG A 68 13.65 11.29 -11.58
N GLU A 69 13.63 12.17 -10.59
CA GLU A 69 14.77 12.29 -9.66
C GLU A 69 14.97 11.01 -8.86
N ILE A 70 13.89 10.36 -8.44
CA ILE A 70 13.95 9.08 -7.76
C ILE A 70 14.50 7.99 -8.67
N GLU A 71 14.11 7.96 -9.91
CA GLU A 71 14.68 7.04 -10.90
C GLU A 71 16.21 7.20 -10.97
N GLY A 72 16.69 8.45 -11.03
CA GLY A 72 18.11 8.76 -10.96
C GLY A 72 18.76 8.27 -9.66
N MET A 73 18.15 8.56 -8.50
CA MET A 73 18.67 8.10 -7.21
C MET A 73 18.75 6.56 -7.10
N LEU A 74 17.72 5.87 -7.61
CA LEU A 74 17.70 4.40 -7.64
C LEU A 74 18.73 3.85 -8.62
N ALA A 75 18.93 4.53 -9.76
CA ALA A 75 19.96 4.17 -10.73
C ALA A 75 21.37 4.26 -10.13
N ASP A 76 21.63 5.25 -9.27
CA ASP A 76 22.85 5.44 -8.51
C ASP A 76 23.01 4.41 -7.35
N GLY A 77 22.09 3.47 -7.21
CA GLY A 77 22.14 2.44 -6.17
C GLY A 77 21.68 2.92 -4.79
N ARG A 78 21.15 4.13 -4.68
CA ARG A 78 20.60 4.66 -3.41
C ARG A 78 19.28 4.00 -3.05
N THR A 79 19.01 3.90 -1.75
CA THR A 79 17.70 3.49 -1.24
C THR A 79 16.85 4.72 -0.99
N VAL A 80 15.63 4.72 -1.50
CA VAL A 80 14.72 5.85 -1.41
C VAL A 80 13.53 5.49 -0.51
N MET A 81 13.15 6.39 0.37
CA MET A 81 11.95 6.27 1.18
C MET A 81 10.82 7.10 0.57
N LEU A 82 9.71 6.45 0.24
CA LEU A 82 8.53 7.09 -0.30
C LEU A 82 7.35 6.97 0.66
N LYS A 83 6.63 8.08 0.85
CA LYS A 83 5.32 8.01 1.51
C LYS A 83 4.30 7.47 0.51
N ALA A 84 3.65 6.37 0.85
CA ALA A 84 2.60 5.81 0.02
C ALA A 84 1.40 6.76 -0.06
N THR A 85 0.82 6.88 -1.26
CA THR A 85 -0.42 7.64 -1.50
C THR A 85 -1.44 6.73 -2.18
N GLY A 86 -2.73 7.03 -1.99
CA GLY A 86 -3.81 6.23 -2.56
C GLY A 86 -4.06 4.90 -1.84
N ASN A 87 -5.00 4.14 -2.37
CA ASN A 87 -5.53 2.93 -1.74
C ASN A 87 -5.32 1.66 -2.58
N SER A 88 -4.52 1.75 -3.65
CA SER A 88 -4.31 0.62 -4.58
C SER A 88 -3.59 -0.57 -3.96
N MET A 89 -2.87 -0.36 -2.85
CA MET A 89 -2.10 -1.41 -2.17
C MET A 89 -2.73 -1.87 -0.85
N LEU A 90 -4.00 -1.52 -0.59
CA LEU A 90 -4.75 -2.04 0.55
C LEU A 90 -4.89 -3.57 0.47
N PRO A 91 -4.81 -4.28 1.59
CA PRO A 91 -4.61 -3.83 2.96
C PRO A 91 -3.14 -3.78 3.40
N PHE A 92 -2.19 -4.12 2.52
CA PHE A 92 -0.76 -4.22 2.88
C PHE A 92 -0.09 -2.87 3.08
N ILE A 93 -0.43 -1.87 2.27
CA ILE A 93 0.09 -0.51 2.38
C ILE A 93 -1.09 0.45 2.39
N ILE A 94 -1.18 1.28 3.42
CA ILE A 94 -2.23 2.29 3.56
C ILE A 94 -1.65 3.64 3.17
N GLY A 95 -2.24 4.23 2.13
CA GLY A 95 -1.86 5.57 1.68
C GLY A 95 -2.06 6.63 2.77
N GLY A 96 -1.18 7.62 2.79
CA GLY A 96 -1.19 8.67 3.82
C GLY A 96 -0.63 8.25 5.18
N ARG A 97 -0.64 6.94 5.51
CA ARG A 97 -0.11 6.40 6.77
C ARG A 97 1.27 5.78 6.62
N ASP A 98 1.42 4.87 5.65
CA ASP A 98 2.59 4.04 5.49
C ASP A 98 3.61 4.68 4.53
N SER A 99 4.89 4.41 4.76
CA SER A 99 5.98 4.72 3.83
C SER A 99 6.66 3.43 3.40
N VAL A 100 7.34 3.45 2.26
CA VAL A 100 8.04 2.29 1.72
C VAL A 100 9.51 2.62 1.45
N LEU A 101 10.40 1.67 1.71
CA LEU A 101 11.80 1.72 1.30
C LEU A 101 11.97 0.97 0.00
N ILE A 102 12.48 1.67 -1.01
CA ILE A 102 12.67 1.16 -2.36
C ILE A 102 14.15 1.17 -2.68
N ARG A 103 14.62 0.10 -3.31
CA ARG A 103 15.97 0.00 -3.87
C ARG A 103 15.94 -0.52 -5.29
N ARG A 104 16.99 -0.24 -6.06
CA ARG A 104 17.17 -0.81 -7.40
C ARG A 104 17.18 -2.35 -7.34
N PRO A 105 16.55 -3.05 -8.31
CA PRO A 105 16.70 -4.50 -8.46
C PRO A 105 18.17 -4.88 -8.64
N SER A 106 18.65 -5.89 -7.92
CA SER A 106 20.02 -6.42 -8.07
C SER A 106 20.20 -7.34 -9.29
N GLY A 107 19.31 -7.21 -10.27
CA GLY A 107 19.24 -8.00 -11.50
C GLY A 107 17.86 -8.62 -11.68
N ILE A 108 17.64 -9.23 -12.86
CA ILE A 108 16.33 -9.81 -13.26
C ILE A 108 15.88 -10.89 -12.26
N LYS A 109 16.81 -11.67 -11.72
CA LYS A 109 16.50 -12.73 -10.73
C LYS A 109 15.88 -12.18 -9.43
N SER A 110 16.07 -10.90 -9.12
CA SER A 110 15.46 -10.25 -7.95
C SER A 110 14.00 -9.89 -8.19
N LEU A 111 13.55 -9.80 -9.44
CA LEU A 111 12.18 -9.57 -9.83
C LEU A 111 11.43 -10.90 -9.82
N GLN A 112 10.60 -11.11 -8.83
CA GLN A 112 9.84 -12.35 -8.64
C GLN A 112 8.37 -12.03 -8.41
N THR A 113 7.50 -12.94 -8.83
CA THR A 113 6.06 -12.90 -8.51
C THR A 113 5.85 -12.74 -7.00
N GLY A 114 4.94 -11.83 -6.65
CA GLY A 114 4.63 -11.50 -5.26
C GLY A 114 5.41 -10.32 -4.69
N ARG A 115 6.48 -9.84 -5.34
CA ARG A 115 7.19 -8.64 -4.92
C ARG A 115 6.43 -7.37 -5.28
N ILE A 116 6.55 -6.36 -4.42
CA ILE A 116 6.01 -5.02 -4.67
C ILE A 116 7.10 -4.20 -5.35
N VAL A 117 6.76 -3.55 -6.44
CA VAL A 117 7.69 -2.76 -7.26
C VAL A 117 7.14 -1.37 -7.53
N LEU A 118 8.05 -0.42 -7.72
CA LEU A 118 7.77 0.87 -8.33
C LEU A 118 8.07 0.73 -9.83
N ALA A 119 7.07 0.97 -10.67
CA ALA A 119 7.19 0.85 -12.12
C ALA A 119 6.70 2.13 -12.81
N HIS A 120 7.33 2.45 -13.95
CA HIS A 120 6.89 3.48 -14.88
C HIS A 120 6.09 2.82 -15.99
N LEU A 121 4.81 3.15 -16.13
CA LEU A 121 3.95 2.56 -17.13
C LEU A 121 4.07 3.28 -18.48
N PRO A 122 3.70 2.62 -19.61
CA PRO A 122 3.74 3.22 -20.94
C PRO A 122 2.91 4.49 -21.10
N ASP A 123 1.87 4.68 -20.28
CA ASP A 123 1.01 5.86 -20.22
C ASP A 123 1.59 7.00 -19.36
N ASN A 124 2.88 6.93 -19.04
CA ASN A 124 3.63 7.90 -18.24
C ASN A 124 3.15 8.03 -16.78
N ARG A 125 2.46 7.00 -16.26
CA ARG A 125 2.10 6.89 -14.84
C ARG A 125 3.14 6.07 -14.08
N TYR A 126 3.35 6.43 -12.83
CA TYR A 126 4.15 5.66 -11.91
C TYR A 126 3.23 4.92 -10.93
N VAL A 127 3.45 3.63 -10.77
CA VAL A 127 2.63 2.78 -9.92
C VAL A 127 3.48 1.99 -8.93
N LEU A 128 2.95 1.85 -7.73
CA LEU A 128 3.50 0.97 -6.71
C LEU A 128 2.57 -0.23 -6.62
N HIS A 129 2.91 -1.31 -7.33
CA HIS A 129 2.04 -2.48 -7.44
C HIS A 129 2.82 -3.78 -7.25
N ARG A 130 2.08 -4.88 -7.09
CA ARG A 130 2.66 -6.23 -6.92
C ARG A 130 2.80 -6.93 -8.25
N ILE A 131 3.92 -7.61 -8.45
CA ILE A 131 4.15 -8.50 -9.60
C ILE A 131 3.22 -9.72 -9.46
N VAL A 132 2.30 -9.87 -10.39
CA VAL A 132 1.39 -11.03 -10.48
C VAL A 132 1.99 -12.11 -11.36
N ARG A 133 2.57 -11.73 -12.48
CA ARG A 133 3.16 -12.65 -13.45
C ARG A 133 4.29 -11.96 -14.23
N ILE A 134 5.26 -12.75 -14.65
CA ILE A 134 6.32 -12.34 -15.56
C ILE A 134 6.26 -13.28 -16.77
N CYS A 135 6.18 -12.71 -17.98
CA CYS A 135 6.10 -13.42 -19.25
C CYS A 135 7.21 -12.89 -20.17
N GLY A 136 8.37 -13.57 -20.20
CA GLY A 136 9.54 -13.07 -20.93
C GLY A 136 9.98 -11.71 -20.41
N THR A 137 9.89 -10.67 -21.23
CA THR A 137 10.22 -9.27 -20.87
C THR A 137 9.04 -8.48 -20.33
N GLU A 138 7.83 -9.02 -20.41
CA GLU A 138 6.62 -8.37 -19.93
C GLU A 138 6.31 -8.75 -18.48
N VAL A 139 5.92 -7.76 -17.70
CA VAL A 139 5.56 -7.90 -16.29
C VAL A 139 4.12 -7.43 -16.09
N ILE A 140 3.30 -8.30 -15.52
CA ILE A 140 1.92 -7.98 -15.17
C ILE A 140 1.88 -7.59 -13.71
N LEU A 141 1.39 -6.39 -13.45
CA LEU A 141 1.27 -5.76 -12.14
C LEU A 141 -0.20 -5.67 -11.72
N MET A 142 -0.44 -5.76 -10.41
CA MET A 142 -1.74 -5.54 -9.82
C MET A 142 -1.61 -4.91 -8.44
N GLY A 143 -2.42 -3.91 -8.17
CA GLY A 143 -2.56 -3.38 -6.81
C GLY A 143 -3.25 -4.40 -5.90
N ASP A 144 -2.79 -4.51 -4.67
CA ASP A 144 -3.42 -5.41 -3.69
C ASP A 144 -4.86 -4.99 -3.36
N GLY A 145 -5.19 -3.70 -3.52
CA GLY A 145 -6.54 -3.14 -3.39
C GLY A 145 -7.41 -3.25 -4.64
N ASN A 146 -6.87 -3.79 -5.74
CA ASN A 146 -7.61 -4.03 -6.98
C ASN A 146 -8.10 -5.48 -7.02
N PHE A 147 -9.20 -5.72 -7.72
CA PHE A 147 -9.79 -7.05 -7.87
C PHE A 147 -10.06 -7.43 -9.34
N ARG A 148 -9.83 -6.52 -10.29
CA ARG A 148 -10.00 -6.74 -11.73
C ARG A 148 -8.88 -6.16 -12.57
N GLU A 149 -8.44 -4.95 -12.25
CA GLU A 149 -7.51 -4.19 -13.08
C GLU A 149 -6.08 -4.66 -12.86
N THR A 150 -5.41 -4.94 -13.97
CA THR A 150 -3.98 -5.23 -14.04
C THR A 150 -3.34 -4.24 -14.99
N GLU A 151 -2.09 -3.91 -14.75
CA GLU A 151 -1.26 -3.11 -15.64
C GLU A 151 -0.11 -3.97 -16.16
N SER A 152 0.40 -3.64 -17.35
CA SER A 152 1.58 -4.27 -17.90
C SER A 152 2.68 -3.25 -18.19
N CYS A 153 3.91 -3.67 -17.97
CA CYS A 153 5.11 -2.91 -18.30
C CYS A 153 6.24 -3.87 -18.69
N ARG A 154 7.34 -3.34 -19.20
CA ARG A 154 8.54 -4.14 -19.45
C ARG A 154 9.36 -4.30 -18.18
N LEU A 155 10.21 -5.31 -18.11
CA LEU A 155 11.18 -5.48 -17.03
C LEU A 155 12.10 -4.25 -16.86
N SER A 156 12.41 -3.54 -17.97
CA SER A 156 13.21 -2.31 -17.99
C SER A 156 12.51 -1.14 -17.26
N ASP A 157 11.19 -1.15 -17.22
CA ASP A 157 10.38 -0.06 -16.69
C ASP A 157 10.21 -0.17 -15.17
N ILE A 158 10.75 -1.25 -14.58
CA ILE A 158 10.76 -1.42 -13.13
C ILE A 158 11.94 -0.64 -12.55
N MET A 159 11.62 0.45 -11.88
CA MET A 159 12.60 1.35 -11.27
C MET A 159 13.16 0.80 -9.99
N GLY A 160 12.33 0.14 -9.17
CA GLY A 160 12.76 -0.33 -7.86
C GLY A 160 11.87 -1.38 -7.24
N ILE A 161 12.42 -2.08 -6.24
CA ILE A 161 11.74 -3.09 -5.43
C ILE A 161 11.52 -2.53 -4.03
N VAL A 162 10.32 -2.68 -3.48
CA VAL A 162 10.03 -2.39 -2.08
C VAL A 162 10.68 -3.48 -1.21
N THR A 163 11.56 -3.05 -0.33
CA THR A 163 12.23 -3.94 0.62
C THR A 163 11.57 -3.93 1.99
N LYS A 164 11.13 -2.74 2.45
CA LYS A 164 10.47 -2.59 3.75
C LYS A 164 9.29 -1.65 3.65
N ILE A 165 8.27 -1.89 4.48
CA ILE A 165 7.16 -0.98 4.72
C ILE A 165 7.36 -0.38 6.11
N ILE A 166 7.23 0.94 6.23
CA ILE A 166 7.35 1.67 7.48
C ILE A 166 5.94 2.06 7.91
N ARG A 167 5.52 1.54 9.06
CA ARG A 167 4.20 1.75 9.62
C ARG A 167 4.31 2.20 11.07
N SER A 168 3.92 3.43 11.36
CA SER A 168 3.97 3.98 12.73
C SER A 168 5.34 3.76 13.41
N GLY A 169 6.43 3.97 12.66
CA GLY A 169 7.80 3.76 13.15
C GLY A 169 8.30 2.32 13.17
N CYS A 170 7.45 1.33 12.88
CA CYS A 170 7.84 -0.07 12.76
C CYS A 170 8.20 -0.43 11.32
N TYR A 171 9.27 -1.23 11.15
CA TYR A 171 9.69 -1.74 9.86
C TYR A 171 9.12 -3.14 9.62
N VAL A 172 8.43 -3.32 8.50
CA VAL A 172 7.95 -4.63 8.03
C VAL A 172 8.78 -5.03 6.83
N ASP A 173 9.55 -6.10 6.96
CA ASP A 173 10.37 -6.64 5.87
C ASP A 173 9.48 -7.36 4.86
N CYS A 174 9.44 -6.86 3.61
CA CYS A 174 8.64 -7.46 2.53
C CYS A 174 9.15 -8.83 2.08
N ASP A 175 10.42 -9.17 2.38
CA ASP A 175 11.02 -10.46 2.05
C ASP A 175 10.82 -11.51 3.14
N ALA A 176 10.33 -11.12 4.33
CA ALA A 176 10.01 -12.05 5.40
C ALA A 176 9.04 -13.15 4.92
N ARG A 177 9.30 -14.39 5.32
CA ARG A 177 8.47 -15.55 4.94
C ARG A 177 6.98 -15.34 5.24
N THR A 178 6.68 -14.70 6.36
CA THR A 178 5.31 -14.37 6.80
C THR A 178 4.62 -13.40 5.83
N GLU A 179 5.31 -12.33 5.40
CA GLU A 179 4.75 -11.33 4.47
C GLU A 179 4.56 -11.93 3.07
N ARG A 180 5.50 -12.74 2.61
CA ARG A 180 5.37 -13.48 1.34
C ARG A 180 4.20 -14.48 1.38
N TYR A 181 3.99 -15.14 2.51
CA TYR A 181 2.87 -16.07 2.69
C TYR A 181 1.52 -15.33 2.68
N LYS A 182 1.44 -14.21 3.42
CA LYS A 182 0.25 -13.32 3.39
C LYS A 182 -0.08 -12.86 1.97
N ALA A 183 0.93 -12.41 1.21
CA ALA A 183 0.76 -11.99 -0.17
C ALA A 183 0.24 -13.12 -1.07
N LYS A 184 0.76 -14.35 -0.87
CA LYS A 184 0.31 -15.53 -1.62
C LYS A 184 -1.14 -15.91 -1.31
N ILE A 185 -1.53 -15.87 -0.02
CA ILE A 185 -2.93 -16.07 0.38
C ILE A 185 -3.82 -15.00 -0.24
N TRP A 186 -3.41 -13.72 -0.15
CA TRP A 186 -4.16 -12.61 -0.72
C TRP A 186 -4.38 -12.74 -2.22
N GLY A 187 -3.37 -13.22 -2.94
CA GLY A 187 -3.49 -13.55 -4.36
C GLY A 187 -4.55 -14.62 -4.65
N ARG A 188 -4.64 -15.65 -3.80
CA ARG A 188 -5.66 -16.72 -3.94
C ARG A 188 -7.08 -16.27 -3.59
N LEU A 189 -7.20 -15.23 -2.76
CA LEU A 189 -8.48 -14.64 -2.36
C LEU A 189 -9.06 -13.67 -3.41
N LEU A 190 -8.45 -13.58 -4.60
CA LEU A 190 -8.89 -12.70 -5.68
C LEU A 190 -10.41 -12.76 -5.95
N PRO A 191 -11.06 -13.93 -6.02
CA PRO A 191 -12.50 -14.01 -6.30
C PRO A 191 -13.37 -13.32 -5.25
N ILE A 192 -12.95 -13.33 -3.98
CA ILE A 192 -13.71 -12.74 -2.87
C ILE A 192 -13.09 -11.43 -2.36
N ARG A 193 -11.97 -10.99 -2.94
CA ARG A 193 -11.20 -9.80 -2.55
C ARG A 193 -12.07 -8.55 -2.48
N ARG A 194 -13.02 -8.38 -3.41
CA ARG A 194 -13.96 -7.25 -3.43
C ARG A 194 -14.70 -7.11 -2.09
N TYR A 195 -15.24 -8.21 -1.58
CA TYR A 195 -15.99 -8.21 -0.31
C TYR A 195 -15.08 -7.98 0.88
N LEU A 196 -13.89 -8.60 0.86
CA LEU A 196 -12.89 -8.41 1.92
C LEU A 196 -12.43 -6.96 2.01
N LEU A 197 -12.16 -6.30 0.87
CA LEU A 197 -11.79 -4.89 0.81
C LEU A 197 -12.93 -3.97 1.27
N TYR A 198 -14.18 -4.31 0.91
CA TYR A 198 -15.34 -3.54 1.37
C TYR A 198 -15.43 -3.57 2.91
N ILE A 199 -15.34 -4.77 3.51
CA ILE A 199 -15.35 -4.94 4.97
C ILE A 199 -14.16 -4.23 5.60
N TYR A 200 -12.96 -4.39 5.03
CA TYR A 200 -11.74 -3.73 5.52
C TYR A 200 -11.90 -2.21 5.56
N LYS A 201 -12.34 -1.59 4.47
CA LYS A 201 -12.57 -0.14 4.40
C LYS A 201 -13.61 0.33 5.43
N ARG A 202 -14.66 -0.45 5.68
CA ARG A 202 -15.73 -0.11 6.63
C ARG A 202 -15.26 -0.14 8.09
N ILE A 203 -14.25 -0.96 8.42
CA ILE A 203 -13.80 -1.18 9.80
C ILE A 203 -12.57 -0.33 10.14
N TRP A 204 -11.67 -0.11 9.16
CA TRP A 204 -10.33 0.41 9.43
C TRP A 204 -10.01 1.75 8.78
N ILE A 205 -10.84 2.24 7.87
CA ILE A 205 -10.73 3.53 7.20
C ILE A 205 -12.02 4.33 7.39
#